data_816719e7bd510df766d68112cead55a6
#
_entry.id   816719e7bd510df766d68112cead55a6
#
_cell.length_a   1.000
_cell.length_b   1.000
_cell.length_c   1.000
_cell.angle_alpha   90.00
_cell.angle_beta   90.00
_cell.angle_gamma   90.00
#
_symmetry.space_group_name_H-M   'P 1'
#
loop_
_entity.id
_entity.type
_entity.pdbx_description
1 polymer ?
#
loop_
_entity_poly.entity_id
_entity_poly.type
_entity_poly.pdbx_seq_one_letter_code
_entity_poly.pdbx_strand_id
1 'polypeptide(L)'
;MKNLKKLTLLHSNDLHGDFLAERIDNKFVGGVSMLSGYINKVRAEEENVIYCIAGDMFRGSVIDAEYKGVSTIEIMNLLGPDVVTIGNHEVDYGLSHLLFIEKCANFPIINANFHIRTNNTVSYTHLRAHE
;
A
#
# COMPACT_ATOMS: atom_id res chain seq x y z
N MET A 1 -7.91 -28.01 25.81
CA MET A 1 -7.13 -26.77 25.70
C MET A 1 -7.52 -26.06 24.43
N LYS A 2 -7.83 -24.76 24.46
CA LYS A 2 -8.07 -23.96 23.23
C LYS A 2 -6.76 -23.87 22.46
N ASN A 3 -6.74 -24.31 21.21
CA ASN A 3 -5.59 -24.15 20.33
C ASN A 3 -5.52 -22.69 19.88
N LEU A 4 -4.73 -21.87 20.58
CA LEU A 4 -4.52 -20.46 20.23
C LEU A 4 -3.46 -20.37 19.15
N LYS A 5 -3.76 -19.61 18.09
CA LYS A 5 -2.79 -19.24 17.06
C LYS A 5 -2.37 -17.79 17.27
N LYS A 6 -1.08 -17.51 17.19
CA LYS A 6 -0.56 -16.13 17.17
C LYS A 6 -0.68 -15.58 15.75
N LEU A 7 -1.16 -14.36 15.61
CA LEU A 7 -1.15 -13.57 14.40
C LEU A 7 -0.40 -12.28 14.68
N THR A 8 0.59 -11.98 13.85
CA THR A 8 1.32 -10.70 13.89
C THR A 8 0.82 -9.80 12.76
N LEU A 9 0.29 -8.64 13.12
CA LEU A 9 -0.16 -7.64 12.19
C LEU A 9 0.84 -6.48 12.16
N LEU A 10 1.48 -6.29 11.02
CA LEU A 10 2.26 -5.10 10.70
C LEU A 10 1.39 -4.16 9.88
N HIS A 11 1.46 -2.87 10.16
CA HIS A 11 0.75 -1.91 9.34
C HIS A 11 1.53 -0.61 9.15
N SER A 12 1.26 0.06 8.05
CA SER A 12 1.65 1.44 7.79
C SER A 12 0.51 2.20 7.12
N ASN A 13 0.61 3.51 7.08
CA ASN A 13 -0.30 4.43 6.41
C ASN A 13 0.47 5.70 6.04
N ASP A 14 -0.12 6.53 5.19
CA ASP A 14 0.42 7.85 4.83
C ASP A 14 1.88 7.79 4.36
N LEU A 15 2.21 6.85 3.48
CA LEU A 15 3.56 6.71 2.94
C LEU A 15 3.91 7.83 1.96
N HIS A 16 2.92 8.37 1.26
CA HIS A 16 3.02 9.55 0.38
C HIS A 16 4.15 9.49 -0.66
N GLY A 17 4.58 8.30 -1.04
CA GLY A 17 5.72 8.13 -1.95
C GLY A 17 7.06 8.56 -1.35
N ASP A 18 7.13 8.81 -0.04
CA ASP A 18 8.37 9.18 0.66
C ASP A 18 9.17 7.93 1.04
N PHE A 19 9.96 7.46 0.08
CA PHE A 19 10.67 6.20 0.17
C PHE A 19 12.13 6.33 0.54
N LEU A 20 12.66 7.55 0.58
CA LEU A 20 14.07 7.79 0.80
C LEU A 20 14.41 7.78 2.29
N ALA A 21 15.55 7.21 2.62
CA ALA A 21 16.11 7.32 3.96
C ALA A 21 16.70 8.72 4.19
N GLU A 22 16.47 9.27 5.35
CA GLU A 22 17.09 10.53 5.78
C GLU A 22 18.45 10.29 6.42
N ARG A 23 19.35 11.26 6.28
CA ARG A 23 20.66 11.22 6.92
C ARG A 23 20.62 12.00 8.24
N ILE A 24 20.64 11.28 9.34
CA ILE A 24 20.69 11.82 10.70
C ILE A 24 21.98 11.33 11.35
N ASP A 25 22.81 12.25 11.88
CA ASP A 25 24.07 11.94 12.57
C ASP A 25 24.97 10.95 11.83
N ASN A 26 25.17 11.16 10.53
CA ASN A 26 25.94 10.28 9.63
C ASN A 26 25.39 8.87 9.44
N LYS A 27 24.16 8.60 9.84
CA LYS A 27 23.45 7.33 9.59
C LYS A 27 22.26 7.58 8.69
N PHE A 28 21.95 6.61 7.84
CA PHE A 28 20.67 6.59 7.13
C PHE A 28 19.61 6.01 8.05
N VAL A 29 18.46 6.71 8.17
CA VAL A 29 17.34 6.34 9.04
C VAL A 29 16.06 6.38 8.23
N GLY A 30 15.18 5.43 8.45
CA GLY A 30 13.89 5.34 7.75
C GLY A 30 14.02 4.86 6.31
N GLY A 31 13.05 5.25 5.49
CA GLY A 31 12.94 4.85 4.10
C GLY A 31 12.39 3.43 3.88
N VAL A 32 11.92 3.18 2.66
CA VAL A 32 11.26 1.93 2.30
C VAL A 32 12.18 0.70 2.39
N SER A 33 13.48 0.88 2.19
CA SER A 33 14.45 -0.21 2.29
C SER A 33 14.55 -0.76 3.72
N MET A 34 14.55 0.12 4.73
CA MET A 34 14.56 -0.30 6.13
C MET A 34 13.22 -0.92 6.54
N LEU A 35 12.12 -0.35 6.07
CA LEU A 35 10.79 -0.92 6.27
C LEU A 35 10.71 -2.34 5.68
N SER A 36 11.14 -2.52 4.44
CA SER A 36 11.21 -3.84 3.79
C SER A 36 12.07 -4.83 4.56
N GLY A 37 13.26 -4.40 5.01
CA GLY A 37 14.14 -5.22 5.83
C GLY A 37 13.47 -5.66 7.14
N TYR A 38 12.73 -4.77 7.80
CA TYR A 38 12.00 -5.09 9.02
C TYR A 38 10.86 -6.09 8.77
N ILE A 39 10.04 -5.85 7.73
CA ILE A 39 8.94 -6.76 7.35
C ILE A 39 9.49 -8.15 7.06
N ASN A 40 10.55 -8.24 6.26
CA ASN A 40 11.16 -9.52 5.90
C ASN A 40 11.75 -10.24 7.13
N LYS A 41 12.35 -9.50 8.05
CA LYS A 41 12.81 -10.06 9.32
C LYS A 41 11.67 -10.68 10.12
N VAL A 42 10.57 -9.95 10.31
CA VAL A 42 9.42 -10.46 11.07
C VAL A 42 8.79 -11.67 10.39
N ARG A 43 8.66 -11.65 9.04
CA ARG A 43 8.16 -12.79 8.26
C ARG A 43 9.07 -14.02 8.35
N ALA A 44 10.37 -13.84 8.56
CA ALA A 44 11.30 -14.95 8.77
C ALA A 44 11.26 -15.52 10.19
N GLU A 45 10.89 -14.72 11.17
CA GLU A 45 10.88 -15.08 12.60
C GLU A 45 9.50 -15.60 13.07
N GLU A 46 8.41 -15.28 12.35
CA GLU A 46 7.04 -15.58 12.76
C GLU A 46 6.23 -16.27 11.65
N GLU A 47 5.38 -17.23 12.03
CA GLU A 47 4.63 -18.06 11.07
C GLU A 47 3.44 -17.35 10.40
N ASN A 48 2.72 -16.52 11.17
CA ASN A 48 1.49 -15.88 10.69
C ASN A 48 1.66 -14.37 10.76
N VAL A 49 2.12 -13.78 9.67
CA VAL A 49 2.36 -12.35 9.57
C VAL A 49 1.51 -11.78 8.44
N ILE A 50 0.80 -10.71 8.72
CA ILE A 50 0.10 -9.91 7.72
C ILE A 50 0.68 -8.49 7.76
N TYR A 51 1.07 -7.96 6.61
CA TYR A 51 1.43 -6.57 6.45
C TYR A 51 0.37 -5.85 5.62
N CYS A 52 -0.24 -4.82 6.20
CA CYS A 52 -1.27 -4.04 5.54
C CYS A 52 -0.91 -2.55 5.48
N ILE A 53 -1.44 -1.86 4.46
CA ILE A 53 -1.28 -0.42 4.27
C ILE A 53 -2.66 0.23 4.30
N ALA A 54 -2.84 1.20 5.18
CA ALA A 54 -4.14 1.85 5.43
C ALA A 54 -4.35 3.13 4.61
N GLY A 55 -3.90 3.12 3.34
CA GLY A 55 -4.11 4.20 2.39
C GLY A 55 -3.05 5.29 2.39
N ASP A 56 -3.26 6.28 1.55
CA ASP A 56 -2.39 7.43 1.29
C ASP A 56 -0.96 7.03 0.93
N MET A 57 -0.85 6.16 -0.07
CA MET A 57 0.43 5.72 -0.62
C MET A 57 1.05 6.78 -1.52
N PHE A 58 0.20 7.60 -2.18
CA PHE A 58 0.58 8.59 -3.19
C PHE A 58 0.70 10.00 -2.63
N ARG A 59 1.24 10.90 -3.47
CA ARG A 59 1.28 12.35 -3.25
C ARG A 59 2.16 12.80 -2.09
N GLY A 60 3.42 13.01 -2.36
CA GLY A 60 4.36 13.59 -1.39
C GLY A 60 5.79 13.68 -1.90
N SER A 61 6.18 12.78 -2.79
CA SER A 61 7.52 12.79 -3.37
C SER A 61 7.53 13.25 -4.84
N VAL A 62 8.70 13.72 -5.29
CA VAL A 62 8.91 14.10 -6.70
C VAL A 62 8.72 12.90 -7.61
N ILE A 63 9.17 11.72 -7.20
CA ILE A 63 9.07 10.47 -7.96
C ILE A 63 7.60 10.10 -8.18
N ASP A 64 6.78 10.22 -7.13
CA ASP A 64 5.35 9.96 -7.23
C ASP A 64 4.65 10.95 -8.18
N ALA A 65 4.95 12.25 -8.03
CA ALA A 65 4.33 13.31 -8.81
C ALA A 65 4.64 13.20 -10.31
N GLU A 66 5.86 12.84 -10.68
CA GLU A 66 6.30 12.74 -12.08
C GLU A 66 5.61 11.58 -12.81
N TYR A 67 5.46 10.43 -12.15
CA TYR A 67 4.88 9.22 -12.75
C TYR A 67 3.46 8.93 -12.26
N LYS A 68 2.83 9.88 -11.57
CA LYS A 68 1.44 9.79 -11.09
C LYS A 68 1.16 8.50 -10.32
N GLY A 69 2.05 8.10 -9.43
CA GLY A 69 1.90 6.94 -8.59
C GLY A 69 2.34 5.59 -9.20
N VAL A 70 2.71 5.53 -10.48
CA VAL A 70 3.19 4.27 -11.09
C VAL A 70 4.46 3.79 -10.39
N SER A 71 5.44 4.67 -10.19
CA SER A 71 6.68 4.32 -9.45
C SER A 71 6.40 3.89 -8.02
N THR A 72 5.41 4.52 -7.37
CA THR A 72 4.97 4.15 -6.04
C THR A 72 4.46 2.71 -6.02
N ILE A 73 3.59 2.32 -6.97
CA ILE A 73 3.09 0.94 -7.04
C ILE A 73 4.20 -0.07 -7.34
N GLU A 74 5.17 0.26 -8.20
CA GLU A 74 6.31 -0.62 -8.44
C GLU A 74 7.12 -0.87 -7.16
N ILE A 75 7.37 0.18 -6.38
CA ILE A 75 8.05 0.06 -5.08
C ILE A 75 7.19 -0.74 -4.09
N MET A 76 5.88 -0.50 -4.06
CA MET A 76 4.95 -1.26 -3.21
C MET A 76 4.89 -2.74 -3.60
N ASN A 77 4.95 -3.07 -4.89
CA ASN A 77 5.04 -4.46 -5.37
C ASN A 77 6.30 -5.17 -4.81
N LEU A 78 7.41 -4.45 -4.71
CA LEU A 78 8.64 -4.99 -4.09
C LEU A 78 8.53 -5.10 -2.56
N LEU A 79 7.84 -4.17 -1.93
CA LEU A 79 7.58 -4.19 -0.48
C LEU A 79 6.67 -5.34 -0.07
N GLY A 80 5.73 -5.74 -0.96
CA GLY A 80 4.89 -6.91 -0.83
C GLY A 80 3.88 -6.84 0.31
N PRO A 81 2.99 -5.83 0.37
CA PRO A 81 1.88 -5.85 1.33
C PRO A 81 0.91 -6.98 1.00
N ASP A 82 0.31 -7.55 2.03
CA ASP A 82 -0.71 -8.61 1.89
C ASP A 82 -2.08 -8.01 1.53
N VAL A 83 -2.33 -6.76 1.94
CA VAL A 83 -3.56 -6.02 1.62
C VAL A 83 -3.35 -4.52 1.80
N VAL A 84 -4.00 -3.76 0.94
CA VAL A 84 -3.98 -2.30 0.97
C VAL A 84 -5.40 -1.77 0.88
N THR A 85 -5.69 -0.66 1.55
CA THR A 85 -6.91 0.13 1.29
C THR A 85 -6.55 1.46 0.65
N ILE A 86 -7.53 2.14 0.06
CA ILE A 86 -7.34 3.47 -0.51
C ILE A 86 -7.62 4.54 0.55
N GLY A 87 -6.79 5.60 0.53
CA GLY A 87 -7.03 6.85 1.24
C GLY A 87 -7.58 7.92 0.30
N ASN A 88 -7.49 9.18 0.69
CA ASN A 88 -7.98 10.27 -0.14
C ASN A 88 -7.04 10.61 -1.31
N HIS A 89 -5.76 10.38 -1.17
CA HIS A 89 -4.77 10.70 -2.21
C HIS A 89 -4.76 9.71 -3.38
N GLU A 90 -5.28 8.51 -3.21
CA GLU A 90 -5.39 7.53 -4.29
C GLU A 90 -6.33 7.97 -5.41
N VAL A 91 -7.25 8.88 -5.13
CA VAL A 91 -8.21 9.41 -6.13
C VAL A 91 -7.80 10.75 -6.74
N ASP A 92 -6.71 11.36 -6.31
CA ASP A 92 -6.25 12.69 -6.74
C ASP A 92 -5.96 12.77 -8.25
N TYR A 93 -5.51 11.69 -8.85
CA TYR A 93 -5.30 11.59 -10.29
C TYR A 93 -6.53 11.14 -11.07
N GLY A 94 -7.65 11.01 -10.39
CA GLY A 94 -8.95 10.61 -10.94
C GLY A 94 -9.18 9.10 -11.00
N LEU A 95 -10.45 8.73 -11.12
CA LEU A 95 -10.89 7.34 -11.06
C LEU A 95 -10.26 6.44 -12.13
N SER A 96 -10.17 6.92 -13.37
CA SER A 96 -9.58 6.13 -14.45
C SER A 96 -8.12 5.78 -14.18
N HIS A 97 -7.41 6.69 -13.50
CA HIS A 97 -6.04 6.45 -13.10
C HIS A 97 -5.95 5.46 -11.93
N LEU A 98 -6.83 5.58 -10.94
CA LEU A 98 -6.93 4.61 -9.84
C LEU A 98 -7.14 3.18 -10.37
N LEU A 99 -8.05 2.99 -11.34
CA LEU A 99 -8.30 1.69 -11.97
C LEU A 99 -7.08 1.16 -12.76
N PHE A 100 -6.28 2.06 -13.33
CA PHE A 100 -5.03 1.68 -13.96
C PHE A 100 -3.98 1.25 -12.94
N ILE A 101 -3.80 2.01 -11.87
CA ILE A 101 -2.89 1.70 -10.76
C ILE A 101 -3.24 0.35 -10.11
N GLU A 102 -4.52 0.08 -9.91
CA GLU A 102 -4.99 -1.21 -9.39
C GLU A 102 -4.49 -2.38 -10.25
N LYS A 103 -4.53 -2.24 -11.56
CA LYS A 103 -4.02 -3.28 -12.48
C LYS A 103 -2.50 -3.44 -12.45
N CYS A 104 -1.77 -2.42 -12.02
CA CYS A 104 -0.32 -2.48 -11.86
C CYS A 104 0.10 -3.08 -10.51
N ALA A 105 -0.82 -3.15 -9.54
CA ALA A 105 -0.54 -3.69 -8.21
C ALA A 105 -0.55 -5.22 -8.21
N ASN A 106 0.44 -5.83 -7.54
CA ASN A 106 0.54 -7.27 -7.32
C ASN A 106 -0.07 -7.70 -5.97
N PHE A 107 -0.80 -6.82 -5.33
CA PHE A 107 -1.44 -7.01 -4.04
C PHE A 107 -2.90 -6.57 -4.08
N PRO A 108 -3.77 -7.12 -3.21
CA PRO A 108 -5.17 -6.72 -3.14
C PRO A 108 -5.32 -5.29 -2.68
N ILE A 109 -6.08 -4.49 -3.43
CA ILE A 109 -6.56 -3.18 -2.99
C ILE A 109 -8.04 -3.33 -2.66
N ILE A 110 -8.41 -3.15 -1.40
CA ILE A 110 -9.78 -3.34 -0.91
C ILE A 110 -10.37 -2.03 -0.40
N ASN A 111 -11.67 -1.88 -0.58
CA ASN A 111 -12.39 -0.78 0.03
C ASN A 111 -13.86 -1.15 0.25
N ALA A 112 -14.37 -0.92 1.46
CA ALA A 112 -15.74 -1.30 1.84
C ALA A 112 -16.75 -0.14 1.71
N ASN A 113 -16.29 1.10 1.61
CA ASN A 113 -17.13 2.30 1.68
C ASN A 113 -16.97 3.26 0.50
N PHE A 114 -16.15 2.92 -0.49
CA PHE A 114 -16.00 3.71 -1.70
C PHE A 114 -16.99 3.23 -2.77
N HIS A 115 -17.87 4.12 -3.21
CA HIS A 115 -18.91 3.81 -4.18
C HIS A 115 -18.82 4.76 -5.38
N ILE A 116 -18.80 4.18 -6.58
CA ILE A 116 -18.91 4.97 -7.81
C ILE A 116 -20.38 5.02 -8.18
N ARG A 117 -20.97 6.22 -8.18
CA ARG A 117 -22.34 6.46 -8.64
C ARG A 117 -22.30 6.99 -10.07
N THR A 118 -22.77 6.22 -11.03
CA THR A 118 -23.10 6.69 -12.38
C THR A 118 -24.59 7.02 -12.45
N ASN A 119 -25.02 7.77 -13.46
CA ASN A 119 -26.40 8.30 -13.56
C ASN A 119 -27.52 7.24 -13.46
N ASN A 120 -27.23 5.95 -13.61
CA ASN A 120 -28.21 4.87 -13.56
C ASN A 120 -27.78 3.61 -12.78
N THR A 121 -26.60 3.58 -12.20
CA THR A 121 -26.10 2.36 -11.54
C THR A 121 -25.19 2.72 -10.37
N VAL A 122 -25.40 2.08 -9.24
CA VAL A 122 -24.43 2.07 -8.13
C VAL A 122 -23.53 0.87 -8.38
N SER A 123 -22.28 1.11 -8.71
CA SER A 123 -21.27 0.06 -8.78
C SER A 123 -20.53 0.01 -7.46
N TYR A 124 -20.51 -1.15 -6.83
CA TYR A 124 -19.65 -1.41 -5.68
C TYR A 124 -18.28 -1.74 -6.23
N THR A 125 -17.32 -0.90 -5.96
CA THR A 125 -15.93 -1.26 -6.24
C THR A 125 -15.38 -2.08 -5.08
N HIS A 126 -15.54 -3.38 -5.15
CA HIS A 126 -14.46 -4.22 -4.66
C HIS A 126 -13.34 -4.03 -5.68
N LEU A 127 -12.39 -3.17 -5.38
CA LEU A 127 -11.12 -3.18 -6.05
C LEU A 127 -10.49 -4.52 -5.68
N ARG A 128 -10.50 -5.46 -6.59
CA ARG A 128 -9.97 -6.80 -6.41
C ARG A 128 -8.73 -6.90 -7.25
N ALA A 129 -7.61 -7.14 -6.63
CA ALA A 129 -6.45 -7.61 -7.35
C ALA A 129 -6.76 -9.04 -7.87
N HIS A 130 -6.37 -9.26 -9.07
CA HIS A 130 -6.60 -10.40 -9.95
C HIS A 130 -6.65 -11.79 -9.30
N GLU A 131 -7.68 -12.57 -9.71
CA GLU A 131 -7.53 -14.01 -9.89
C GLU A 131 -6.74 -14.28 -11.16
#